data_c2939c056fbc2e6d22ee51a658108b3c
#
_entry.id   c2939c056fbc2e6d22ee51a658108b3c
#
_cell.length_a   1.000
_cell.length_b   1.000
_cell.length_c   1.000
_cell.angle_alpha   90.00
_cell.angle_beta   90.00
_cell.angle_gamma   90.00
#
_symmetry.space_group_name_H-M   'P 1'
#
loop_
_entity.id
_entity.type
_entity.pdbx_description
1 polymer ?
#
loop_
_entity_poly.entity_id
_entity_poly.type
_entity_poly.pdbx_seq_one_letter_code
_entity_poly.pdbx_strand_id
1 'polypeptide(L)'
;MARDIAKAIGQFETKDGYLENNDYVVTWCYGHLITNAMMEDYDESLKVWSLDTLPFIPKTWRTKIIENSKSQFYNVKKLIERSDVSTLICGTDGGREGELIFWLIYEYIHCQKPVKRLWISSFEDHVVREGMANLLDGSEKSYY
;
A
#
# COMPACT_ATOMS: atom_id res chain seq x y z
N MET A 1 -6.37 -13.10 -0.73
CA MET A 1 -6.83 -11.75 -0.33
C MET A 1 -7.39 -10.92 -1.49
N ALA A 2 -6.62 -10.25 -2.34
CA ALA A 2 -7.15 -9.37 -3.40
C ALA A 2 -8.16 -10.05 -4.34
N ARG A 3 -7.87 -11.27 -4.76
CA ARG A 3 -8.79 -12.07 -5.59
C ARG A 3 -10.07 -12.47 -4.87
N ASP A 4 -10.01 -12.71 -3.57
CA ASP A 4 -11.17 -13.07 -2.76
C ASP A 4 -12.08 -11.86 -2.59
N ILE A 5 -11.49 -10.68 -2.34
CA ILE A 5 -12.23 -9.40 -2.30
C ILE A 5 -12.89 -9.17 -3.66
N ALA A 6 -12.15 -9.25 -4.76
CA ALA A 6 -12.70 -9.04 -6.10
C ALA A 6 -13.86 -10.01 -6.40
N LYS A 7 -13.69 -11.30 -6.11
CA LYS A 7 -14.72 -12.32 -6.30
C LYS A 7 -16.00 -12.01 -5.51
N ALA A 8 -15.85 -11.51 -4.28
CA ALA A 8 -17.00 -11.21 -3.43
C ALA A 8 -17.82 -10.00 -3.92
N ILE A 9 -17.19 -9.02 -4.59
CA ILE A 9 -17.84 -7.77 -5.00
C ILE A 9 -18.24 -7.73 -6.47
N GLY A 10 -17.86 -8.72 -7.28
CA GLY A 10 -18.33 -8.80 -8.67
C GLY A 10 -17.49 -9.66 -9.57
N GLN A 11 -17.70 -9.50 -10.87
CA GLN A 11 -16.89 -10.11 -11.92
C GLN A 11 -15.83 -9.11 -12.39
N PHE A 12 -14.61 -9.58 -12.55
CA PHE A 12 -13.46 -8.77 -12.93
C PHE A 12 -12.72 -9.39 -14.12
N GLU A 13 -12.20 -8.53 -14.97
CA GLU A 13 -11.22 -8.90 -15.99
C GLU A 13 -9.82 -8.89 -15.36
N THR A 14 -9.05 -9.94 -15.63
CA THR A 14 -7.65 -10.03 -15.16
C THR A 14 -6.73 -9.28 -16.11
N LYS A 15 -5.97 -8.34 -15.56
CA LYS A 15 -4.92 -7.59 -16.24
C LYS A 15 -3.57 -7.93 -15.63
N ASP A 16 -2.51 -7.39 -16.20
CA ASP A 16 -1.16 -7.54 -15.64
C ASP A 16 -1.00 -6.72 -14.35
N GLY A 17 -0.92 -7.40 -13.21
CA GLY A 17 -0.77 -6.80 -11.89
C GLY A 17 -2.04 -6.25 -11.24
N TYR A 18 -3.22 -6.41 -11.85
CA TYR A 18 -4.49 -5.95 -11.27
C TYR A 18 -5.71 -6.66 -11.87
N LEU A 19 -6.86 -6.44 -11.24
CA LEU A 19 -8.19 -6.87 -11.71
C LEU A 19 -9.05 -5.62 -11.92
N GLU A 20 -9.89 -5.60 -12.93
CA GLU A 20 -10.69 -4.42 -13.26
C GLU A 20 -12.11 -4.79 -13.68
N ASN A 21 -13.07 -3.99 -13.27
CA ASN A 21 -14.42 -3.95 -13.82
C ASN A 21 -14.88 -2.49 -13.98
N ASN A 22 -16.15 -2.26 -14.25
CA ASN A 22 -16.66 -0.90 -14.47
C ASN A 22 -16.59 0.00 -13.23
N ASP A 23 -16.62 -0.57 -12.01
CA ASP A 23 -16.75 0.17 -10.77
C ASP A 23 -15.45 0.18 -9.96
N TYR A 24 -14.60 -0.85 -10.11
CA TYR A 24 -13.43 -1.07 -9.26
C TYR A 24 -12.20 -1.50 -10.04
N VAL A 25 -11.06 -1.05 -9.55
CA VAL A 25 -9.74 -1.61 -9.87
C VAL A 25 -9.16 -2.22 -8.60
N VAL A 26 -8.81 -3.49 -8.62
CA VAL A 26 -8.22 -4.21 -7.48
C VAL A 26 -6.79 -4.57 -7.81
N THR A 27 -5.87 -4.08 -7.03
CA THR A 27 -4.44 -4.41 -7.13
C THR A 27 -3.92 -4.91 -5.79
N TRP A 28 -2.68 -5.34 -5.74
CA TRP A 28 -2.07 -5.94 -4.55
C TRP A 28 -0.60 -5.61 -4.40
N CYS A 29 -0.09 -5.81 -3.19
CA CYS A 29 1.32 -5.79 -2.87
C CYS A 29 1.79 -7.20 -2.51
N TYR A 30 3.05 -7.51 -2.80
CA TYR A 30 3.72 -8.74 -2.39
C TYR A 30 4.51 -8.54 -1.09
N GLY A 31 3.89 -7.93 -0.08
CA GLY A 31 4.55 -7.37 1.08
C GLY A 31 4.89 -5.89 0.87
N HIS A 32 5.90 -5.38 1.54
CA HIS A 32 6.34 -3.99 1.37
C HIS A 32 6.86 -3.72 -0.04
N LEU A 33 6.40 -2.65 -0.68
CA LEU A 33 6.95 -2.11 -1.93
C LEU A 33 7.90 -0.94 -1.65
N ILE A 34 7.69 -0.27 -0.52
CA ILE A 34 8.49 0.85 -0.01
C ILE A 34 9.10 0.44 1.32
N THR A 35 10.35 0.85 1.56
CA THR A 35 11.05 0.68 2.83
C THR A 35 11.76 1.96 3.23
N ASN A 36 12.18 2.06 4.48
CA ASN A 36 13.05 3.13 4.93
C ASN A 36 14.41 3.03 4.24
N ALA A 37 15.00 4.18 3.94
CA ALA A 37 16.38 4.25 3.47
C ALA A 37 17.33 3.73 4.55
N MET A 38 18.34 2.97 4.13
CA MET A 38 19.40 2.46 4.99
C MET A 38 20.47 3.54 5.19
N MET A 39 21.40 3.33 6.12
CA MET A 39 22.47 4.28 6.42
C MET A 39 23.30 4.61 5.17
N GLU A 40 23.64 3.60 4.39
CA GLU A 40 24.39 3.76 3.13
C GLU A 40 23.65 4.55 2.05
N ASP A 41 22.31 4.63 2.11
CA ASP A 41 21.54 5.46 1.18
C ASP A 41 21.65 6.97 1.51
N TYR A 42 22.13 7.31 2.71
CA TYR A 42 22.41 8.67 3.11
C TYR A 42 23.87 9.05 2.86
N ASP A 43 24.78 8.13 3.15
CA ASP A 43 26.22 8.28 2.94
C ASP A 43 26.84 6.90 2.71
N GLU A 44 27.47 6.69 1.56
CA GLU A 44 28.06 5.42 1.16
C GLU A 44 29.16 4.94 2.15
N SER A 45 29.83 5.86 2.84
CA SER A 45 30.82 5.53 3.87
C SER A 45 30.21 4.78 5.06
N LEU A 46 28.91 4.90 5.29
CA LEU A 46 28.18 4.24 6.37
C LEU A 46 27.79 2.78 6.06
N LYS A 47 28.16 2.26 4.90
CA LYS A 47 27.94 0.86 4.53
C LYS A 47 28.67 -0.11 5.45
N VAL A 48 29.82 0.29 5.97
CA VAL A 48 30.57 -0.47 6.98
C VAL A 48 30.24 0.09 8.36
N TRP A 49 29.59 -0.73 9.17
CA TRP A 49 29.20 -0.34 10.52
C TRP A 49 30.42 -0.29 11.45
N SER A 50 30.58 0.82 12.13
CA SER A 50 31.59 1.00 13.18
C SER A 50 31.01 1.78 14.35
N LEU A 51 31.61 1.66 15.53
CA LEU A 51 31.20 2.42 16.70
C LEU A 51 31.40 3.94 16.51
N ASP A 52 32.34 4.32 15.65
CA ASP A 52 32.65 5.74 15.37
C ASP A 52 31.54 6.41 14.52
N THR A 53 30.73 5.61 13.82
CA THR A 53 29.64 6.09 12.97
C THR A 53 28.27 6.04 13.66
N LEU A 54 28.20 5.60 14.91
CA LEU A 54 26.98 5.51 15.71
C LEU A 54 26.98 6.55 16.83
N PRO A 55 25.82 7.10 17.22
CA PRO A 55 24.49 6.87 16.62
C PRO A 55 24.33 7.63 15.31
N PHE A 56 23.74 6.99 14.30
CA PHE A 56 23.35 7.64 13.05
C PHE A 56 21.91 8.15 13.16
N ILE A 57 21.71 9.45 13.09
CA ILE A 57 20.40 10.09 13.12
C ILE A 57 20.29 11.01 11.91
N PRO A 58 19.54 10.62 10.85
CA PRO A 58 19.40 11.48 9.68
C PRO A 58 18.57 12.72 10.01
N LYS A 59 18.91 13.86 9.42
CA LYS A 59 18.13 15.10 9.56
C LYS A 59 16.74 14.97 8.95
N THR A 60 16.60 14.19 7.91
CA THR A 60 15.34 13.90 7.23
C THR A 60 15.27 12.43 6.92
N TRP A 61 14.21 11.78 7.37
CA TRP A 61 13.96 10.37 7.06
C TRP A 61 13.53 10.23 5.60
N ARG A 62 14.17 9.30 4.91
CA ARG A 62 13.87 8.97 3.50
C ARG A 62 13.36 7.55 3.38
N THR A 63 12.52 7.34 2.39
CA THR A 63 12.05 6.02 1.98
C THR A 63 12.54 5.71 0.57
N LYS A 64 12.62 4.43 0.22
CA LYS A 64 13.02 3.97 -1.11
C LYS A 64 12.16 2.81 -1.58
N ILE A 65 12.06 2.65 -2.89
CA ILE A 65 11.41 1.50 -3.50
C ILE A 65 12.30 0.26 -3.30
N ILE A 66 11.69 -0.85 -2.89
CA ILE A 66 12.37 -2.14 -2.80
C ILE A 66 12.66 -2.63 -4.21
N GLU A 67 13.95 -2.93 -4.51
CA GLU A 67 14.43 -3.24 -5.84
C GLU A 67 13.61 -4.34 -6.55
N ASN A 68 13.41 -5.46 -5.86
CA ASN A 68 12.66 -6.62 -6.40
C ASN A 68 11.15 -6.36 -6.54
N SER A 69 10.65 -5.24 -6.03
CA SER A 69 9.24 -4.88 -6.06
C SER A 69 8.92 -3.71 -7.00
N LYS A 70 9.92 -3.20 -7.72
CA LYS A 70 9.79 -2.03 -8.60
C LYS A 70 8.66 -2.17 -9.62
N SER A 71 8.58 -3.32 -10.29
CA SER A 71 7.54 -3.54 -11.31
C SER A 71 6.14 -3.38 -10.72
N GLN A 72 5.87 -4.03 -9.59
CA GLN A 72 4.57 -3.93 -8.94
C GLN A 72 4.32 -2.54 -8.34
N PHE A 73 5.35 -1.89 -7.80
CA PHE A 73 5.22 -0.52 -7.34
C PHE A 73 4.76 0.42 -8.47
N TYR A 74 5.37 0.35 -9.65
CA TYR A 74 4.98 1.19 -10.78
C TYR A 74 3.59 0.85 -11.32
N ASN A 75 3.17 -0.41 -11.28
CA ASN A 75 1.80 -0.81 -11.59
C ASN A 75 0.81 -0.15 -10.62
N VAL A 76 1.03 -0.29 -9.32
CA VAL A 76 0.18 0.32 -8.29
C VAL A 76 0.16 1.85 -8.42
N LYS A 77 1.32 2.49 -8.58
CA LYS A 77 1.43 3.93 -8.80
C LYS A 77 0.60 4.40 -9.99
N LYS A 78 0.77 3.75 -11.15
CA LYS A 78 0.01 4.07 -12.37
C LYS A 78 -1.50 3.95 -12.18
N LEU A 79 -1.95 2.94 -11.44
CA LEU A 79 -3.38 2.75 -11.14
C LEU A 79 -3.91 3.84 -10.20
N ILE A 80 -3.15 4.19 -9.18
CA ILE A 80 -3.53 5.26 -8.23
C ILE A 80 -3.62 6.62 -8.94
N GLU A 81 -2.73 6.89 -9.90
CA GLU A 81 -2.67 8.16 -10.64
C GLU A 81 -3.71 8.27 -11.77
N ARG A 82 -4.46 7.22 -12.08
CA ARG A 82 -5.53 7.27 -13.09
C ARG A 82 -6.55 8.36 -12.76
N SER A 83 -6.97 9.10 -13.78
CA SER A 83 -7.97 10.17 -13.64
C SER A 83 -9.38 9.67 -13.34
N ASP A 84 -9.71 8.45 -13.73
CA ASP A 84 -10.98 7.78 -13.47
C ASP A 84 -11.06 7.12 -12.08
N VAL A 85 -9.95 7.04 -11.35
CA VAL A 85 -9.89 6.58 -9.95
C VAL A 85 -10.07 7.78 -9.04
N SER A 86 -11.21 7.88 -8.38
CA SER A 86 -11.57 9.00 -7.49
C SER A 86 -11.20 8.75 -6.03
N THR A 87 -11.24 7.51 -5.59
CA THR A 87 -11.09 7.13 -4.18
C THR A 87 -10.25 5.86 -4.07
N LEU A 88 -9.39 5.80 -3.08
CA LEU A 88 -8.63 4.60 -2.75
C LEU A 88 -9.32 3.83 -1.61
N ILE A 89 -9.33 2.51 -1.71
CA ILE A 89 -9.82 1.64 -0.64
C ILE A 89 -8.65 0.81 -0.14
N CYS A 90 -8.23 1.06 1.10
CA CYS A 90 -7.24 0.25 1.76
C CYS A 90 -7.89 -1.06 2.22
N GLY A 91 -7.56 -2.15 1.54
CA GLY A 91 -8.05 -3.51 1.81
C GLY A 91 -6.96 -4.44 2.33
N THR A 92 -5.86 -3.91 2.87
CA THR A 92 -4.80 -4.69 3.51
C THR A 92 -5.27 -5.28 4.84
N ASP A 93 -4.49 -6.22 5.40
CA ASP A 93 -4.82 -6.83 6.69
C ASP A 93 -5.06 -5.78 7.78
N GLY A 94 -5.99 -6.09 8.70
CA GLY A 94 -6.32 -5.26 9.85
C GLY A 94 -5.24 -5.29 10.91
N GLY A 95 -4.13 -4.60 10.70
CA GLY A 95 -3.02 -4.52 11.63
C GLY A 95 -1.96 -3.53 11.18
N ARG A 96 -0.99 -3.26 12.05
CA ARG A 96 0.10 -2.29 11.79
C ARG A 96 0.80 -2.51 10.45
N GLU A 97 1.11 -3.76 10.14
CA GLU A 97 1.85 -4.14 8.94
C GLU A 97 1.07 -3.81 7.68
N GLY A 98 -0.21 -4.19 7.64
CA GLY A 98 -1.09 -3.89 6.51
C GLY A 98 -1.27 -2.39 6.29
N GLU A 99 -1.49 -1.64 7.37
CA GLU A 99 -1.57 -0.17 7.31
C GLU A 99 -0.26 0.44 6.80
N LEU A 100 0.88 0.00 7.34
CA LEU A 100 2.19 0.53 6.96
C LEU A 100 2.49 0.31 5.47
N ILE A 101 2.16 -0.89 4.92
CA ILE A 101 2.32 -1.17 3.49
C ILE A 101 1.56 -0.16 2.64
N PHE A 102 0.30 0.12 2.97
CA PHE A 102 -0.54 1.06 2.22
C PHE A 102 -0.04 2.51 2.35
N TRP A 103 0.17 2.97 3.59
CA TRP A 103 0.52 4.38 3.83
C TRP A 103 1.90 4.76 3.33
N LEU A 104 2.88 3.86 3.36
CA LEU A 104 4.19 4.11 2.76
C LEU A 104 4.09 4.37 1.25
N ILE A 105 3.24 3.64 0.54
CA ILE A 105 3.01 3.89 -0.89
C ILE A 105 2.31 5.22 -1.10
N TYR A 106 1.21 5.46 -0.35
CA TYR A 106 0.41 6.67 -0.44
C TYR A 106 1.25 7.93 -0.22
N GLU A 107 2.08 7.95 0.82
CA GLU A 107 2.98 9.06 1.15
C GLU A 107 4.12 9.20 0.14
N TYR A 108 4.71 8.09 -0.30
CA TYR A 108 5.81 8.10 -1.26
C TYR A 108 5.44 8.73 -2.60
N ILE A 109 4.23 8.49 -3.09
CA ILE A 109 3.71 9.07 -4.33
C ILE A 109 3.04 10.44 -4.12
N HIS A 110 3.01 10.96 -2.90
CA HIS A 110 2.32 12.20 -2.52
C HIS A 110 0.85 12.24 -2.95
N CYS A 111 0.15 11.11 -2.79
CA CYS A 111 -1.25 10.99 -3.18
C CYS A 111 -2.14 11.94 -2.36
N GLN A 112 -3.12 12.57 -3.03
CA GLN A 112 -4.09 13.47 -2.38
C GLN A 112 -5.53 12.94 -2.50
N LYS A 113 -5.71 11.74 -3.07
CA LYS A 113 -7.05 11.17 -3.23
C LYS A 113 -7.60 10.71 -1.87
N PRO A 114 -8.91 10.82 -1.66
CA PRO A 114 -9.54 10.34 -0.44
C PRO A 114 -9.34 8.83 -0.27
N VAL A 115 -9.18 8.41 0.98
CA VAL A 115 -8.97 7.01 1.36
C VAL A 115 -10.16 6.52 2.16
N LYS A 116 -10.63 5.32 1.86
CA LYS A 116 -11.57 4.55 2.66
C LYS A 116 -10.89 3.28 3.15
N ARG A 117 -11.34 2.75 4.27
CA ARG A 117 -10.78 1.54 4.87
C ARG A 117 -11.79 0.41 4.84
N LEU A 118 -11.42 -0.69 4.18
CA LEU A 118 -12.14 -1.96 4.28
C LEU A 118 -11.59 -2.71 5.49
N TRP A 119 -12.34 -2.73 6.58
CA TRP A 119 -11.97 -3.43 7.81
C TRP A 119 -12.80 -4.70 7.94
N ILE A 120 -12.17 -5.84 7.70
CA ILE A 120 -12.82 -7.15 7.70
C ILE A 120 -12.00 -8.17 8.49
N SER A 121 -12.67 -9.10 9.13
CA SER A 121 -12.07 -10.17 9.93
C SER A 121 -11.88 -11.47 9.14
N SER A 122 -12.53 -11.62 8.01
CA SER A 122 -12.37 -12.77 7.10
C SER A 122 -12.64 -12.37 5.66
N PHE A 123 -12.26 -13.27 4.72
CA PHE A 123 -12.47 -13.07 3.27
C PHE A 123 -13.67 -13.83 2.74
N GLU A 124 -14.60 -14.24 3.58
CA GLU A 124 -15.87 -14.82 3.16
C GLU A 124 -16.70 -13.78 2.41
N ASP A 125 -17.37 -14.19 1.34
CA ASP A 125 -18.08 -13.29 0.42
C ASP A 125 -19.04 -12.33 1.12
N HIS A 126 -19.78 -12.82 2.12
CA HIS A 126 -20.73 -11.98 2.85
C HIS A 126 -20.04 -10.94 3.74
N VAL A 127 -18.91 -11.29 4.39
CA VAL A 127 -18.14 -10.36 5.23
C VAL A 127 -17.51 -9.27 4.38
N VAL A 128 -16.97 -9.63 3.22
CA VAL A 128 -16.40 -8.65 2.28
C VAL A 128 -17.48 -7.69 1.77
N ARG A 129 -18.66 -8.20 1.36
CA ARG A 129 -19.76 -7.35 0.88
C ARG A 129 -20.27 -6.41 1.97
N GLU A 130 -20.42 -6.90 3.20
CA GLU A 130 -20.82 -6.07 4.34
C GLU A 130 -19.78 -5.00 4.63
N GLY A 131 -18.48 -5.34 4.63
CA GLY A 131 -17.39 -4.39 4.81
C GLY A 131 -17.33 -3.33 3.71
N MET A 132 -17.57 -3.71 2.46
CA MET A 132 -17.64 -2.76 1.33
C MET A 132 -18.87 -1.82 1.42
N ALA A 133 -19.98 -2.28 2.00
CA ALA A 133 -21.13 -1.44 2.26
C ALA A 133 -20.93 -0.47 3.44
N ASN A 134 -19.99 -0.77 4.34
CA ASN A 134 -19.71 -0.03 5.57
C ASN A 134 -18.23 0.41 5.66
N LEU A 135 -17.70 0.96 4.58
CA LEU A 135 -16.31 1.45 4.55
C LEU A 135 -16.09 2.55 5.60
N LEU A 136 -15.02 2.40 6.36
CA LEU A 136 -14.58 3.39 7.34
C LEU A 136 -13.87 4.55 6.66
N ASP A 137 -13.79 5.69 7.34
CA ASP A 137 -12.94 6.79 6.89
C ASP A 137 -11.46 6.40 7.08
N GLY A 138 -10.71 6.38 6.00
CA GLY A 138 -9.29 6.02 6.01
C GLY A 138 -8.36 7.19 6.31
N SER A 139 -8.88 8.42 6.45
CA SER A 139 -8.06 9.60 6.77
C SER A 139 -7.62 9.65 8.23
N GLU A 140 -8.35 8.98 9.11
CA GLU A 140 -7.94 8.83 10.51
C GLU A 140 -6.85 7.77 10.62
N LYS A 141 -5.60 8.22 10.78
CA LYS A 141 -4.42 7.38 11.07
C LYS A 141 -4.47 6.70 12.45
N SER A 142 -5.65 6.52 13.03
CA SER A 142 -5.86 6.00 14.39
C SER A 142 -5.87 4.48 14.49
N TYR A 143 -5.62 3.78 13.38
CA TYR A 143 -5.66 2.31 13.33
C TYR A 143 -4.29 1.62 13.58
N TYR A 144 -3.22 2.38 13.92
CA TYR A 144 -1.90 1.84 14.28
C TYR A 144 -1.27 2.51 15.50
#